data_5b3704160d8f33cd55f55c68ce2f60fe
#
_entry.id   5b3704160d8f33cd55f55c68ce2f60fe
#
_cell.length_a   1.000
_cell.length_b   1.000
_cell.length_c   1.000
_cell.angle_alpha   90.00
_cell.angle_beta   90.00
_cell.angle_gamma   90.00
#
_symmetry.space_group_name_H-M   'P 1'
#
loop_
_entity.id
_entity.type
_entity.pdbx_description
1 polymer ?
#
loop_
_entity_poly.entity_id
_entity_poly.type
_entity_poly.pdbx_seq_one_letter_code
_entity_poly.pdbx_strand_id
1 'polypeptide(L)' 'MAEYYRQELQMLQKQLADLNTNLIAANSKYETKLIKDRISVVKAEISLCKRDLARESA' A
#
# COMPACT_ATOMS: atom_id res chain seq x y z
N MET A 1 8.45 19.13 -3.07
CA MET A 1 8.21 17.73 -3.45
C MET A 1 7.31 16.96 -2.49
N ALA A 2 6.93 17.59 -1.36
CA ALA A 2 6.00 16.95 -0.43
C ALA A 2 4.66 16.59 -1.08
N GLU A 3 4.21 17.40 -2.03
CA GLU A 3 2.98 17.14 -2.79
C GLU A 3 3.03 15.81 -3.52
N TYR A 4 4.16 15.51 -4.16
CA TYR A 4 4.35 14.25 -4.87
C TYR A 4 4.19 13.05 -3.93
N TYR A 5 4.83 13.11 -2.76
CA TYR A 5 4.77 12.02 -1.80
C TYR A 5 3.37 11.86 -1.19
N ARG A 6 2.65 12.97 -1.00
CA ARG A 6 1.28 12.89 -0.50
C ARG A 6 0.36 12.20 -1.49
N GLN A 7 0.49 12.53 -2.78
CA GLN A 7 -0.31 11.89 -3.83
C GLN A 7 0.03 10.41 -3.92
N GLU A 8 1.33 10.08 -3.88
CA GLU A 8 1.78 8.69 -3.92
C GLU A 8 1.22 7.91 -2.73
N LEU A 9 1.25 8.51 -1.54
CA LEU A 9 0.71 7.89 -0.34
C LEU A 9 -0.79 7.61 -0.46
N GLN A 10 -1.55 8.56 -1.01
CA GLN A 10 -2.98 8.36 -1.22
C GLN A 10 -3.25 7.21 -2.18
N MET A 11 -2.49 7.11 -3.27
CA MET A 11 -2.62 6.01 -4.22
C MET A 11 -2.32 4.67 -3.58
N LEU A 12 -1.25 4.61 -2.80
CA LEU A 12 -0.86 3.38 -2.12
C LEU A 12 -1.90 2.95 -1.09
N GLN A 13 -2.45 3.90 -0.34
CA GLN A 13 -3.49 3.61 0.65
C GLN A 13 -4.76 3.09 -0.03
N LYS A 14 -5.11 3.64 -1.19
CA LYS A 14 -6.24 3.16 -1.96
C LYS A 14 -6.00 1.74 -2.46
N GLN A 15 -4.80 1.48 -2.98
CA GLN A 15 -4.43 0.13 -3.41
C GLN A 15 -4.53 -0.86 -2.26
N LEU A 16 -4.08 -0.47 -1.08
CA LEU A 16 -4.15 -1.33 0.10
C LEU A 16 -5.60 -1.66 0.45
N ALA A 17 -6.48 -0.66 0.44
CA ALA A 17 -7.90 -0.87 0.71
C ALA A 17 -8.52 -1.83 -0.31
N ASP A 18 -8.20 -1.66 -1.60
CA ASP A 18 -8.70 -2.53 -2.66
C ASP A 18 -8.19 -3.97 -2.47
N LEU A 19 -6.93 -4.13 -2.09
CA LEU A 19 -6.35 -5.45 -1.83
C LEU A 19 -7.01 -6.13 -0.63
N ASN A 20 -7.30 -5.38 0.42
CA ASN A 20 -8.00 -5.93 1.58
C ASN A 20 -9.41 -6.39 1.21
N THR A 21 -10.11 -5.64 0.38
CA THR A 21 -11.42 -6.04 -0.13
C THR A 21 -11.31 -7.32 -0.95
N ASN A 22 -10.31 -7.40 -1.82
CA ASN A 22 -10.08 -8.59 -2.63
C ASN A 22 -9.72 -9.80 -1.77
N LEU A 23 -8.98 -9.58 -0.68
CA LEU A 23 -8.62 -10.65 0.24
C LEU A 23 -9.86 -11.27 0.88
N ILE A 24 -10.82 -10.44 1.26
CA ILE A 24 -12.07 -10.92 1.85
C ILE A 24 -12.85 -11.77 0.85
N ALA A 25 -12.80 -11.40 -0.44
CA ALA A 25 -13.50 -12.09 -1.51
C ALA A 25 -12.73 -13.28 -2.08
N ALA A 26 -11.49 -13.51 -1.67
CA ALA A 26 -10.66 -14.58 -2.20
C ALA A 26 -11.25 -15.95 -1.88
N ASN A 27 -11.29 -16.83 -2.89
CA ASN A 27 -11.92 -18.14 -2.77
C ASN A 27 -10.94 -19.30 -2.67
N SER A 28 -9.64 -19.06 -2.80
CA SER A 28 -8.65 -20.13 -2.77
C SER A 28 -7.44 -19.72 -1.95
N LYS A 29 -6.70 -20.72 -1.48
CA LYS A 29 -5.47 -20.48 -0.74
C LYS A 29 -4.43 -19.79 -1.62
N TYR A 30 -4.41 -20.13 -2.89
CA TYR A 30 -3.47 -19.55 -3.85
C TYR A 30 -3.72 -18.05 -4.02
N GLU A 31 -4.99 -17.67 -4.26
CA GLU A 31 -5.36 -16.27 -4.37
C GLU A 31 -5.07 -15.50 -3.09
N THR A 32 -5.42 -16.10 -1.96
CA THR A 32 -5.18 -15.49 -0.65
C THR A 32 -3.69 -15.19 -0.46
N LYS A 33 -2.84 -16.15 -0.82
CA LYS A 33 -1.39 -15.96 -0.67
C LYS A 33 -0.88 -14.83 -1.58
N LEU A 34 -1.30 -14.81 -2.84
CA LEU A 34 -0.89 -13.76 -3.77
C LEU A 34 -1.29 -12.38 -3.27
N ILE A 35 -2.53 -12.25 -2.79
CA ILE A 35 -3.03 -10.96 -2.31
C ILE A 35 -2.27 -10.54 -1.04
N LYS A 36 -2.01 -11.46 -0.11
CA LYS A 36 -1.25 -11.16 1.10
C LYS A 36 0.17 -10.72 0.78
N ASP A 37 0.81 -11.36 -0.19
CA ASP A 37 2.16 -10.97 -0.63
C ASP A 37 2.14 -9.55 -1.20
N ARG A 38 1.14 -9.23 -2.01
CA ARG A 38 0.99 -7.89 -2.58
C ARG A 38 0.73 -6.85 -1.51
N ILE A 39 -0.10 -7.18 -0.52
CA ILE A 39 -0.36 -6.31 0.62
C ILE A 39 0.93 -5.97 1.36
N SER A 40 1.79 -6.97 1.57
CA SER A 40 3.08 -6.74 2.24
C SER A 40 3.94 -5.76 1.46
N VAL A 41 3.99 -5.89 0.13
CA VAL A 41 4.75 -4.99 -0.73
C VAL A 41 4.21 -3.57 -0.63
N VAL A 42 2.89 -3.40 -0.73
CA VAL A 42 2.26 -2.09 -0.67
C VAL A 42 2.49 -1.44 0.69
N LYS A 43 2.39 -2.21 1.78
CA LYS A 43 2.67 -1.69 3.13
C LYS A 43 4.11 -1.19 3.25
N ALA A 44 5.07 -1.91 2.69
CA ALA A 44 6.46 -1.49 2.68
C ALA A 44 6.63 -0.17 1.91
N GLU A 45 5.98 -0.06 0.76
CA GLU A 45 6.02 1.16 -0.05
C GLU A 45 5.40 2.34 0.71
N ILE A 46 4.30 2.12 1.43
CA ILE A 46 3.66 3.15 2.25
C ILE A 46 4.63 3.64 3.33
N SER A 47 5.31 2.72 4.01
CA SER A 47 6.28 3.07 5.05
C SER A 47 7.41 3.92 4.50
N LEU A 48 7.95 3.56 3.33
CA LEU A 48 9.00 4.32 2.67
C LEU A 48 8.51 5.70 2.26
N CYS A 49 7.29 5.79 1.73
CA CYS A 49 6.71 7.04 1.31
C CYS A 49 6.51 7.99 2.50
N LYS A 50 6.02 7.46 3.63
CA LYS A 50 5.84 8.24 4.85
C LYS A 50 7.17 8.77 5.36
N ARG A 51 8.21 7.93 5.32
CA ARG A 51 9.55 8.33 5.74
C ARG A 51 10.08 9.46 4.88
N ASP A 52 9.92 9.35 3.56
CA ASP A 52 10.38 10.36 2.63
C ASP A 52 9.60 11.67 2.80
N LEU A 53 8.30 11.57 3.02
CA LEU A 53 7.45 12.73 3.27
C LEU A 53 7.88 13.45 4.56
N ALA A 54 8.15 12.71 5.62
CA ALA A 54 8.61 13.28 6.89
C ALA A 54 9.96 13.98 6.72
N ARG A 55 10.84 13.39 5.92
CA ARG A 55 12.15 13.98 5.62
C ARG A 55 12.00 15.30 4.86
N GLU A 56 11.11 15.33 3.89
CA GLU A 56 10.86 16.55 3.11
C GLU A 56 10.21 17.64 3.96
N SER A 57 9.43 17.26 4.95
CA SER A 57 8.73 18.21 5.82
C SER A 57 9.59 18.73 6.96
N ALA A 58 10.70 18.07 7.23
CA ALA A 58 11.66 18.51 8.26
C ALA A 58 12.62 19.59 7.73
#